data_1fb52fe3c7af215f2349a26e8cb796bb
#
_entry.id   1fb52fe3c7af215f2349a26e8cb796bb
#
_cell.length_a   1.000
_cell.length_b   1.000
_cell.length_c   1.000
_cell.angle_alpha   90.00
_cell.angle_beta   90.00
_cell.angle_gamma   90.00
#
_symmetry.space_group_name_H-M   'P 1'
#
loop_
_entity.id
_entity.type
_entity.pdbx_description
1 polymer ?
#
loop_
_entity_poly.entity_id
_entity_poly.type
_entity_poly.pdbx_seq_one_letter_code
_entity_poly.pdbx_strand_id
1 'polypeptide(L)'
;MQFELSLDKIIGSKAKIKILKYLFGHQASMSENELAKVIKLSPMTVNRLMKELRELNLVSAVRIGNANVWSVNKESYAYIALSKIMGEISGVPTPFEHLKVTLFENIPKELVKRVILYGSVAKGKSKINSDIDLYILVRSQKEAQELTPYIDKLSSLCLSLYGNRLAPYILTKAQLQEKKKLPILKEIESGIHII
;
A
#
# COMPACT_ATOMS: atom_id res chain seq x y z
N MET A 1 -2.68 4.93 -10.66
CA MET A 1 -2.96 4.86 -9.21
C MET A 1 -1.81 5.50 -8.44
N GLN A 2 -2.03 6.06 -7.28
CA GLN A 2 -0.93 6.36 -6.34
C GLN A 2 -0.71 5.15 -5.46
N PHE A 3 0.49 4.60 -5.45
CA PHE A 3 0.78 3.33 -4.76
C PHE A 3 0.79 3.46 -3.23
N GLU A 4 0.86 4.68 -2.72
CA GLU A 4 0.78 5.01 -1.29
C GLU A 4 -0.67 5.22 -0.79
N LEU A 5 -1.66 5.17 -1.71
CA LEU A 5 -3.05 5.33 -1.34
C LEU A 5 -3.58 4.09 -0.62
N SER A 6 -3.95 4.28 0.63
CA SER A 6 -4.73 3.29 1.37
C SER A 6 -6.21 3.35 0.99
N LEU A 7 -6.93 2.26 1.22
CA LEU A 7 -8.38 2.13 1.01
C LEU A 7 -9.21 3.14 1.81
N ASP A 8 -8.59 3.88 2.73
CA ASP A 8 -9.19 4.96 3.51
C ASP A 8 -9.92 6.00 2.64
N LYS A 9 -9.42 6.25 1.41
CA LYS A 9 -10.07 7.18 0.47
C LYS A 9 -11.36 6.62 -0.12
N ILE A 10 -11.49 5.30 -0.19
CA ILE A 10 -12.69 4.64 -0.71
C ILE A 10 -13.80 4.61 0.35
N ILE A 11 -13.43 4.43 1.62
CA ILE A 11 -14.39 4.23 2.73
C ILE A 11 -14.73 5.54 3.45
N GLY A 12 -14.12 6.67 3.09
CA GLY A 12 -14.41 7.98 3.65
C GLY A 12 -13.29 8.58 4.52
N SER A 13 -13.63 9.17 5.65
CA SER A 13 -12.66 9.91 6.48
C SER A 13 -11.54 9.01 7.03
N LYS A 14 -10.27 9.37 6.76
CA LYS A 14 -9.09 8.73 7.35
C LYS A 14 -9.18 8.59 8.86
N ALA A 15 -9.79 9.57 9.53
CA ALA A 15 -9.95 9.58 10.98
C ALA A 15 -10.90 8.46 11.42
N LYS A 16 -12.03 8.28 10.75
CA LYS A 16 -13.00 7.23 11.06
C LYS A 16 -12.39 5.84 10.90
N ILE A 17 -11.64 5.62 9.82
CA ILE A 17 -10.96 4.34 9.60
C ILE A 17 -9.88 4.06 10.62
N LYS A 18 -9.10 5.06 11.05
CA LYS A 18 -8.14 4.88 12.15
C LYS A 18 -8.83 4.39 13.42
N ILE A 19 -9.96 5.00 13.76
CA ILE A 19 -10.77 4.57 14.91
C ILE A 19 -11.26 3.13 14.73
N LEU A 20 -11.86 2.82 13.59
CA LEU A 20 -12.36 1.47 13.30
C LEU A 20 -11.25 0.43 13.37
N LYS A 21 -10.12 0.65 12.69
CA LYS A 21 -8.95 -0.27 12.75
C LYS A 21 -8.49 -0.49 14.18
N TYR A 22 -8.45 0.55 15.00
CA TYR A 22 -8.09 0.43 16.40
C TYR A 22 -9.12 -0.40 17.18
N LEU A 23 -10.40 -0.09 17.04
CA LEU A 23 -11.49 -0.77 17.75
C LEU A 23 -11.61 -2.26 17.39
N PHE A 24 -11.37 -2.62 16.12
CA PHE A 24 -11.38 -4.02 15.68
C PHE A 24 -10.11 -4.79 16.04
N GLY A 25 -8.98 -4.09 16.19
CA GLY A 25 -7.70 -4.70 16.58
C GLY A 25 -7.45 -4.80 18.09
N HIS A 26 -8.21 -4.04 18.89
CA HIS A 26 -7.96 -3.92 20.34
C HIS A 26 -9.26 -4.05 21.12
N GLN A 27 -9.20 -4.79 22.23
CA GLN A 27 -10.39 -5.07 23.05
C GLN A 27 -10.52 -4.16 24.29
N ALA A 28 -9.56 -3.27 24.49
CA ALA A 28 -9.52 -2.42 25.69
C ALA A 28 -10.54 -1.29 25.64
N SER A 29 -11.21 -1.03 26.77
CA SER A 29 -11.99 0.18 26.96
C SER A 29 -11.05 1.36 27.17
N MET A 30 -11.33 2.49 26.53
CA MET A 30 -10.48 3.68 26.57
C MET A 30 -11.26 4.97 26.67
N SER A 31 -10.67 5.96 27.32
CA SER A 31 -11.17 7.34 27.27
C SER A 31 -10.87 7.99 25.91
N GLU A 32 -11.60 9.04 25.58
CA GLU A 32 -11.39 9.83 24.36
C GLU A 32 -9.96 10.36 24.24
N ASN A 33 -9.38 10.79 25.35
CA ASN A 33 -8.02 11.35 25.39
C ASN A 33 -6.95 10.27 25.12
N GLU A 34 -7.12 9.09 25.71
CA GLU A 34 -6.22 7.96 25.46
C GLU A 34 -6.29 7.51 23.99
N LEU A 35 -7.49 7.31 23.48
CA LEU A 35 -7.70 6.93 22.08
C LEU A 35 -7.10 7.98 21.13
N ALA A 36 -7.33 9.27 21.39
CA ALA A 36 -6.80 10.37 20.60
C ALA A 36 -5.26 10.34 20.51
N LYS A 37 -4.58 10.08 21.63
CA LYS A 37 -3.12 9.95 21.71
C LYS A 37 -2.62 8.76 20.85
N VAL A 38 -3.23 7.59 21.03
CA VAL A 38 -2.80 6.36 20.34
C VAL A 38 -2.95 6.48 18.83
N ILE A 39 -4.10 6.98 18.34
CA ILE A 39 -4.38 7.07 16.90
C ILE A 39 -3.91 8.38 16.25
N LYS A 40 -3.31 9.28 17.04
CA LYS A 40 -2.82 10.60 16.62
C LYS A 40 -3.90 11.45 15.95
N LEU A 41 -5.00 11.66 16.67
CA LEU A 41 -6.10 12.55 16.31
C LEU A 41 -6.37 13.54 17.44
N SER A 42 -7.12 14.63 17.16
CA SER A 42 -7.57 15.53 18.21
C SER A 42 -8.69 14.87 19.05
N PRO A 43 -8.74 15.11 20.39
CA PRO A 43 -9.81 14.60 21.25
C PRO A 43 -11.21 14.99 20.74
N MET A 44 -11.37 16.20 20.21
CA MET A 44 -12.62 16.68 19.63
C MET A 44 -13.06 15.82 18.43
N THR A 45 -12.12 15.46 17.54
CA THR A 45 -12.41 14.59 16.41
C THR A 45 -12.82 13.20 16.87
N VAL A 46 -12.11 12.65 17.87
CA VAL A 46 -12.44 11.34 18.44
C VAL A 46 -13.83 11.37 19.08
N ASN A 47 -14.14 12.36 19.92
CA ASN A 47 -15.44 12.50 20.55
C ASN A 47 -16.59 12.51 19.54
N ARG A 48 -16.48 13.34 18.49
CA ARG A 48 -17.49 13.43 17.42
C ARG A 48 -17.68 12.08 16.73
N LEU A 49 -16.60 11.43 16.32
CA LEU A 49 -16.67 10.15 15.61
C LEU A 49 -17.16 9.00 16.51
N MET A 50 -16.79 8.97 17.80
CA MET A 50 -17.30 7.97 18.74
C MET A 50 -18.80 8.13 19.00
N LYS A 51 -19.32 9.37 19.01
CA LYS A 51 -20.78 9.62 19.08
C LYS A 51 -21.50 9.07 17.84
N GLU A 52 -20.96 9.31 16.63
CA GLU A 52 -21.51 8.74 15.40
C GLU A 52 -21.53 7.19 15.44
N LEU A 53 -20.45 6.57 15.94
CA LEU A 53 -20.37 5.11 16.07
C LEU A 53 -21.33 4.56 17.14
N ARG A 54 -21.63 5.34 18.19
CA ARG A 54 -22.62 5.00 19.21
C ARG A 54 -24.05 5.00 18.63
N GLU A 55 -24.36 5.92 17.72
CA GLU A 55 -25.67 5.95 17.03
C GLU A 55 -25.90 4.67 16.22
N LEU A 56 -24.82 4.05 15.73
CA LEU A 56 -24.84 2.75 15.07
C LEU A 56 -24.82 1.55 16.05
N ASN A 57 -24.87 1.80 17.36
CA ASN A 57 -24.72 0.78 18.40
C ASN A 57 -23.39 -0.02 18.32
N LEU A 58 -22.38 0.53 17.60
CA LEU A 58 -21.07 -0.12 17.46
C LEU A 58 -20.22 0.02 18.72
N VAL A 59 -20.40 1.09 19.46
CA VAL A 59 -19.71 1.38 20.72
C VAL A 59 -20.69 1.83 21.77
N SER A 60 -20.36 1.56 23.05
CA SER A 60 -21.05 2.08 24.22
C SER A 60 -20.10 2.97 25.02
N ALA A 61 -20.63 3.86 25.83
CA ALA A 61 -19.86 4.72 26.71
C ALA A 61 -20.38 4.64 28.16
N VAL A 62 -19.45 4.51 29.09
CA VAL A 62 -19.68 4.65 30.51
C VAL A 62 -18.95 5.90 30.99
N ARG A 63 -19.64 6.76 31.74
CA ARG A 63 -19.02 7.96 32.31
C ARG A 63 -18.28 7.60 33.58
N ILE A 64 -16.99 7.87 33.61
CA ILE A 64 -16.11 7.69 34.77
C ILE A 64 -15.50 9.06 35.12
N GLY A 65 -15.95 9.67 36.20
CA GLY A 65 -15.57 11.05 36.51
C GLY A 65 -15.98 12.01 35.42
N ASN A 66 -15.01 12.74 34.86
CA ASN A 66 -15.24 13.70 33.78
C ASN A 66 -14.96 13.14 32.36
N ALA A 67 -14.65 11.85 32.26
CA ALA A 67 -14.35 11.22 30.98
C ALA A 67 -15.39 10.18 30.57
N ASN A 68 -15.67 10.07 29.27
CA ASN A 68 -16.38 8.92 28.73
C ASN A 68 -15.35 7.84 28.43
N VAL A 69 -15.57 6.65 28.93
CA VAL A 69 -14.81 5.44 28.62
C VAL A 69 -15.63 4.63 27.63
N TRP A 70 -15.06 4.39 26.47
CA TRP A 70 -15.70 3.76 25.34
C TRP A 70 -15.33 2.28 25.25
N SER A 71 -16.32 1.46 24.95
CA SER A 71 -16.17 0.02 24.74
C SER A 71 -16.85 -0.40 23.45
N VAL A 72 -16.29 -1.39 22.75
CA VAL A 72 -16.88 -1.95 21.53
C VAL A 72 -18.04 -2.88 21.89
N ASN A 73 -19.17 -2.72 21.22
CA ASN A 73 -20.30 -3.64 21.31
C ASN A 73 -20.19 -4.71 20.20
N LYS A 74 -19.60 -5.86 20.56
CA LYS A 74 -19.37 -6.97 19.62
C LYS A 74 -20.64 -7.70 19.19
N GLU A 75 -21.71 -7.56 19.97
CA GLU A 75 -23.00 -8.21 19.68
C GLU A 75 -23.86 -7.37 18.73
N SER A 76 -23.46 -6.12 18.44
CA SER A 76 -24.21 -5.26 17.56
C SER A 76 -24.16 -5.73 16.11
N TYR A 77 -25.26 -5.55 15.40
CA TYR A 77 -25.31 -5.78 13.94
C TYR A 77 -24.22 -5.01 13.20
N ALA A 78 -23.98 -3.76 13.59
CA ALA A 78 -22.94 -2.93 12.99
C ALA A 78 -21.54 -3.53 13.15
N TYR A 79 -21.22 -4.10 14.33
CA TYR A 79 -19.95 -4.80 14.54
C TYR A 79 -19.85 -6.03 13.64
N ILE A 80 -20.88 -6.89 13.62
CA ILE A 80 -20.88 -8.12 12.82
C ILE A 80 -20.72 -7.80 11.33
N ALA A 81 -21.43 -6.80 10.81
CA ALA A 81 -21.34 -6.39 9.43
C ALA A 81 -19.96 -5.80 9.07
N LEU A 82 -19.47 -4.88 9.91
CA LEU A 82 -18.19 -4.22 9.68
C LEU A 82 -16.98 -5.14 9.90
N SER A 83 -17.07 -6.11 10.81
CA SER A 83 -15.96 -7.06 11.05
C SER A 83 -15.59 -7.85 9.81
N LYS A 84 -16.57 -8.24 9.00
CA LYS A 84 -16.35 -8.91 7.71
C LYS A 84 -15.57 -8.01 6.76
N ILE A 85 -16.03 -6.78 6.57
CA ILE A 85 -15.38 -5.79 5.69
C ILE A 85 -13.98 -5.45 6.18
N MET A 86 -13.83 -5.21 7.49
CA MET A 86 -12.54 -4.84 8.08
C MET A 86 -11.52 -5.98 8.07
N GLY A 87 -11.96 -7.23 8.20
CA GLY A 87 -11.14 -8.42 8.05
C GLY A 87 -10.59 -8.54 6.63
N GLU A 88 -11.44 -8.39 5.62
CA GLU A 88 -11.06 -8.39 4.22
C GLU A 88 -10.09 -7.23 3.90
N ILE A 89 -10.41 -6.01 4.33
CA ILE A 89 -9.57 -4.83 4.11
C ILE A 89 -8.19 -4.97 4.78
N SER A 90 -8.13 -5.57 5.96
CA SER A 90 -6.87 -5.76 6.69
C SER A 90 -5.97 -6.82 6.04
N GLY A 91 -6.56 -7.76 5.31
CA GLY A 91 -5.84 -8.79 4.55
C GLY A 91 -5.40 -8.35 3.16
N VAL A 92 -5.92 -7.24 2.63
CA VAL A 92 -5.53 -6.74 1.30
C VAL A 92 -4.18 -6.03 1.38
N PRO A 93 -3.17 -6.46 0.60
CA PRO A 93 -1.88 -5.77 0.53
C PRO A 93 -2.06 -4.34 0.00
N THR A 94 -1.18 -3.45 0.41
CA THR A 94 -1.14 -2.11 -0.19
C THR A 94 -0.88 -2.22 -1.70
N PRO A 95 -1.31 -1.24 -2.52
CA PRO A 95 -1.00 -1.24 -3.95
C PRO A 95 0.49 -1.43 -4.24
N PHE A 96 1.35 -0.91 -3.38
CA PHE A 96 2.80 -1.05 -3.51
C PHE A 96 3.28 -2.48 -3.22
N GLU A 97 2.78 -3.12 -2.18
CA GLU A 97 3.09 -4.53 -1.87
C GLU A 97 2.57 -5.47 -2.95
N HIS A 98 1.34 -5.22 -3.42
CA HIS A 98 0.77 -5.95 -4.54
C HIS A 98 1.61 -5.79 -5.82
N LEU A 99 2.09 -4.57 -6.13
CA LEU A 99 2.98 -4.33 -7.27
C LEU A 99 4.26 -5.15 -7.17
N LYS A 100 4.92 -5.18 -6.00
CA LYS A 100 6.15 -5.99 -5.83
C LYS A 100 5.91 -7.48 -6.13
N VAL A 101 4.81 -8.03 -5.63
CA VAL A 101 4.43 -9.42 -5.92
C VAL A 101 4.14 -9.61 -7.41
N THR A 102 3.36 -8.71 -8.01
CA THR A 102 3.05 -8.75 -9.45
C THR A 102 4.31 -8.75 -10.32
N LEU A 103 5.28 -7.88 -10.01
CA LEU A 103 6.55 -7.84 -10.74
C LEU A 103 7.35 -9.14 -10.55
N PHE A 104 7.44 -9.64 -9.33
CA PHE A 104 8.18 -10.85 -9.00
C PHE A 104 7.60 -12.10 -9.68
N GLU A 105 6.28 -12.23 -9.76
CA GLU A 105 5.60 -13.40 -10.31
C GLU A 105 5.56 -13.42 -11.84
N ASN A 106 5.57 -12.25 -12.49
CA ASN A 106 5.39 -12.15 -13.95
C ASN A 106 6.68 -11.94 -14.75
N ILE A 107 7.84 -11.94 -14.08
CA ILE A 107 9.15 -11.85 -14.76
C ILE A 107 9.84 -13.22 -14.66
N PRO A 108 10.18 -13.85 -15.81
CA PRO A 108 10.88 -15.14 -15.82
C PRO A 108 12.30 -14.99 -15.25
N LYS A 109 12.54 -15.64 -14.12
CA LYS A 109 13.79 -15.50 -13.34
C LYS A 109 15.00 -16.04 -14.06
N GLU A 110 14.81 -17.00 -14.91
CA GLU A 110 15.85 -17.62 -15.75
C GLU A 110 16.41 -16.67 -16.81
N LEU A 111 15.61 -15.71 -17.30
CA LEU A 111 16.02 -14.73 -18.31
C LEU A 111 16.68 -13.48 -17.73
N VAL A 112 16.60 -13.28 -16.40
CA VAL A 112 17.10 -12.05 -15.78
C VAL A 112 18.22 -12.33 -14.79
N LYS A 113 19.07 -11.34 -14.55
CA LYS A 113 20.11 -11.35 -13.52
C LYS A 113 19.71 -10.50 -12.31
N ARG A 114 18.98 -9.43 -12.57
CA ARG A 114 18.57 -8.48 -11.55
C ARG A 114 17.37 -7.70 -12.07
N VAL A 115 16.43 -7.46 -11.19
CA VAL A 115 15.27 -6.58 -11.42
C VAL A 115 15.17 -5.61 -10.26
N ILE A 116 15.15 -4.31 -10.56
CA ILE A 116 15.07 -3.24 -9.55
C ILE A 116 13.95 -2.29 -9.92
N LEU A 117 13.02 -2.09 -8.99
CA LEU A 117 12.04 -1.00 -9.04
C LEU A 117 12.70 0.27 -8.53
N TYR A 118 12.70 1.34 -9.33
CA TYR A 118 13.33 2.61 -8.96
C TYR A 118 12.41 3.81 -9.23
N GLY A 119 12.91 5.02 -9.18
CA GLY A 119 12.13 6.21 -9.48
C GLY A 119 11.12 6.61 -8.40
N SER A 120 10.07 7.31 -8.81
CA SER A 120 9.10 7.94 -7.90
C SER A 120 8.26 6.92 -7.13
N VAL A 121 7.91 5.79 -7.74
CA VAL A 121 7.13 4.71 -7.11
C VAL A 121 7.94 4.06 -6.00
N ALA A 122 9.21 3.71 -6.26
CA ALA A 122 10.07 3.11 -5.24
C ALA A 122 10.35 4.05 -4.05
N LYS A 123 10.36 5.35 -4.30
CA LYS A 123 10.60 6.39 -3.28
C LYS A 123 9.36 6.79 -2.47
N GLY A 124 8.20 6.21 -2.76
CA GLY A 124 6.93 6.59 -2.11
C GLY A 124 6.48 8.02 -2.45
N LYS A 125 6.87 8.54 -3.62
CA LYS A 125 6.57 9.90 -4.10
C LYS A 125 5.80 9.91 -5.41
N SER A 126 5.12 8.79 -5.72
CA SER A 126 4.38 8.64 -6.97
C SER A 126 3.18 9.59 -7.04
N LYS A 127 2.88 10.07 -8.25
CA LYS A 127 1.67 10.81 -8.61
C LYS A 127 0.75 9.91 -9.42
N ILE A 128 -0.48 10.36 -9.66
CA ILE A 128 -1.51 9.59 -10.40
C ILE A 128 -0.99 9.07 -11.74
N ASN A 129 -0.18 9.85 -12.44
CA ASN A 129 0.36 9.50 -13.78
C ASN A 129 1.86 9.16 -13.75
N SER A 130 2.42 8.81 -12.60
CA SER A 130 3.83 8.37 -12.53
C SER A 130 3.99 7.05 -13.22
N ASP A 131 5.04 6.90 -14.03
CA ASP A 131 5.43 5.61 -14.59
C ASP A 131 5.99 4.68 -13.50
N ILE A 132 5.95 3.38 -13.76
CA ILE A 132 6.57 2.34 -12.95
C ILE A 132 7.94 2.08 -13.56
N ASP A 133 8.97 2.72 -13.01
CA ASP A 133 10.33 2.63 -13.50
C ASP A 133 10.95 1.30 -13.07
N LEU A 134 11.27 0.43 -14.04
CA LEU A 134 11.77 -0.91 -13.79
C LEU A 134 13.08 -1.15 -14.53
N TYR A 135 14.17 -1.32 -13.80
CA TYR A 135 15.45 -1.74 -14.35
C TYR A 135 15.56 -3.26 -14.41
N ILE A 136 16.02 -3.78 -15.53
CA ILE A 136 16.22 -5.22 -15.76
C ILE A 136 17.61 -5.46 -16.36
N LEU A 137 18.41 -6.25 -15.69
CA LEU A 137 19.71 -6.71 -16.18
C LEU A 137 19.57 -8.13 -16.72
N VAL A 138 19.95 -8.32 -17.97
CA VAL A 138 20.03 -9.63 -18.64
C VAL A 138 21.47 -9.98 -18.98
N ARG A 139 21.75 -11.24 -19.33
CA ARG A 139 23.11 -11.68 -19.68
C ARG A 139 23.51 -11.27 -21.12
N SER A 140 22.54 -11.40 -22.04
CA SER A 140 22.75 -11.26 -23.48
C SER A 140 21.60 -10.57 -24.19
N GLN A 141 21.83 -10.17 -25.43
CA GLN A 141 20.80 -9.59 -26.30
C GLN A 141 19.70 -10.61 -26.64
N LYS A 142 20.05 -11.91 -26.71
CA LYS A 142 19.08 -12.98 -26.92
C LYS A 142 18.06 -13.04 -25.78
N GLU A 143 18.56 -13.04 -24.55
CA GLU A 143 17.65 -13.01 -23.35
C GLU A 143 16.79 -11.75 -23.32
N ALA A 144 17.32 -10.58 -23.74
CA ALA A 144 16.52 -9.37 -23.85
C ALA A 144 15.36 -9.50 -24.84
N GLN A 145 15.60 -10.16 -25.99
CA GLN A 145 14.57 -10.43 -26.99
C GLN A 145 13.54 -11.44 -26.48
N GLU A 146 13.99 -12.52 -25.84
CA GLU A 146 13.11 -13.54 -25.26
C GLU A 146 12.24 -12.95 -24.12
N LEU A 147 12.73 -11.94 -23.40
CA LEU A 147 12.01 -11.27 -22.31
C LEU A 147 10.91 -10.31 -22.82
N THR A 148 11.05 -9.77 -24.03
CA THR A 148 10.14 -8.75 -24.58
C THR A 148 8.65 -9.11 -24.42
N PRO A 149 8.15 -10.28 -24.85
CA PRO A 149 6.72 -10.62 -24.75
C PRO A 149 6.22 -10.66 -23.29
N TYR A 150 7.05 -11.02 -22.33
CA TYR A 150 6.69 -10.99 -20.91
C TYR A 150 6.57 -9.55 -20.40
N ILE A 151 7.45 -8.67 -20.82
CA ILE A 151 7.41 -7.24 -20.46
C ILE A 151 6.19 -6.56 -21.07
N ASP A 152 5.82 -6.86 -22.31
CA ASP A 152 4.62 -6.32 -22.96
C ASP A 152 3.36 -6.76 -22.22
N LYS A 153 3.29 -8.04 -21.85
CA LYS A 153 2.19 -8.58 -21.04
C LYS A 153 2.13 -7.93 -19.65
N LEU A 154 3.28 -7.79 -18.99
CA LEU A 154 3.39 -7.15 -17.69
C LEU A 154 3.03 -5.66 -17.76
N SER A 155 3.39 -4.96 -18.83
CA SER A 155 3.04 -3.57 -19.08
C SER A 155 1.53 -3.40 -19.20
N SER A 156 0.87 -4.28 -19.96
CA SER A 156 -0.59 -4.31 -20.08
C SER A 156 -1.27 -4.60 -18.74
N LEU A 157 -0.72 -5.54 -17.98
CA LEU A 157 -1.20 -5.90 -16.64
C LEU A 157 -1.08 -4.71 -15.66
N CYS A 158 0.08 -4.04 -15.63
CA CYS A 158 0.28 -2.86 -14.79
C CYS A 158 -0.68 -1.72 -15.15
N LEU A 159 -0.91 -1.49 -16.43
CA LEU A 159 -1.87 -0.49 -16.88
C LEU A 159 -3.30 -0.84 -16.44
N SER A 160 -3.70 -2.10 -16.54
CA SER A 160 -5.02 -2.59 -16.11
C SER A 160 -5.20 -2.50 -14.59
N LEU A 161 -4.21 -2.96 -13.81
CA LEU A 161 -4.32 -3.04 -12.36
C LEU A 161 -4.16 -1.68 -11.66
N TYR A 162 -3.23 -0.85 -12.14
CA TYR A 162 -2.84 0.38 -11.44
C TYR A 162 -3.15 1.65 -12.21
N GLY A 163 -3.44 1.55 -13.51
CA GLY A 163 -3.59 2.71 -14.40
C GLY A 163 -2.27 3.43 -14.69
N ASN A 164 -1.12 2.80 -14.38
CA ASN A 164 0.22 3.34 -14.53
C ASN A 164 0.98 2.52 -15.57
N ARG A 165 1.76 3.19 -16.41
CA ARG A 165 2.58 2.53 -17.44
C ARG A 165 3.84 1.95 -16.82
N LEU A 166 4.24 0.78 -17.30
CA LEU A 166 5.56 0.23 -17.01
C LEU A 166 6.58 0.91 -17.92
N ALA A 167 7.68 1.42 -17.35
CA ALA A 167 8.81 2.02 -18.04
C ALA A 167 10.05 1.12 -17.84
N PRO A 168 10.22 0.07 -18.68
CA PRO A 168 11.31 -0.87 -18.53
C PRO A 168 12.62 -0.28 -19.08
N TYR A 169 13.70 -0.36 -18.30
CA TYR A 169 15.06 -0.04 -18.71
C TYR A 169 15.90 -1.31 -18.69
N ILE A 170 16.01 -1.97 -19.84
CA ILE A 170 16.67 -3.27 -20.00
C ILE A 170 18.09 -3.04 -20.47
N LEU A 171 19.08 -3.61 -19.77
CA LEU A 171 20.49 -3.61 -20.17
C LEU A 171 21.05 -5.02 -20.15
N THR A 172 21.92 -5.30 -21.12
CA THR A 172 22.82 -6.46 -21.08
C THR A 172 24.02 -6.17 -20.18
N LYS A 173 24.75 -7.21 -19.76
CA LYS A 173 26.01 -7.03 -19.02
C LYS A 173 27.04 -6.16 -19.77
N ALA A 174 27.17 -6.31 -21.10
CA ALA A 174 28.07 -5.50 -21.91
C ALA A 174 27.64 -4.03 -21.87
N GLN A 175 26.40 -3.75 -22.17
CA GLN A 175 25.85 -2.38 -22.13
C GLN A 175 25.97 -1.74 -20.73
N LEU A 176 25.82 -2.50 -19.66
CA LEU A 176 26.01 -1.99 -18.30
C LEU A 176 27.46 -1.52 -18.08
N GLN A 177 28.45 -2.26 -18.60
CA GLN A 177 29.87 -1.87 -18.49
C GLN A 177 30.17 -0.57 -19.24
N GLU A 178 29.63 -0.41 -20.43
CA GLU A 178 29.77 0.82 -21.23
C GLU A 178 29.10 2.03 -20.55
N LYS A 179 27.97 1.80 -19.91
CA LYS A 179 27.12 2.84 -19.33
C LYS A 179 27.39 3.13 -17.85
N LYS A 180 28.43 2.54 -17.25
CA LYS A 180 28.75 2.64 -15.79
C LYS A 180 28.72 4.06 -15.20
N LYS A 181 29.00 5.09 -16.00
CA LYS A 181 29.09 6.48 -15.55
C LYS A 181 27.76 7.24 -15.62
N LEU A 182 26.68 6.62 -16.09
CA LEU A 182 25.40 7.31 -16.21
C LEU A 182 24.79 7.60 -14.82
N PRO A 183 24.33 8.84 -14.57
CA PRO A 183 23.74 9.22 -13.28
C PRO A 183 22.55 8.33 -12.87
N ILE A 184 21.76 7.85 -13.83
CA ILE A 184 20.60 6.99 -13.60
C ILE A 184 20.95 5.68 -12.88
N LEU A 185 22.17 5.15 -13.08
CA LEU A 185 22.59 3.91 -12.42
C LEU A 185 22.70 4.07 -10.90
N LYS A 186 23.10 5.25 -10.41
CA LYS A 186 23.10 5.54 -8.96
C LYS A 186 21.68 5.55 -8.40
N GLU A 187 20.72 6.06 -9.15
CA GLU A 187 19.33 6.04 -8.76
C GLU A 187 18.76 4.61 -8.74
N ILE A 188 19.09 3.81 -9.75
CA ILE A 188 18.72 2.40 -9.82
C ILE A 188 19.29 1.60 -8.65
N GLU A 189 20.56 1.80 -8.29
CA GLU A 189 21.20 1.12 -7.17
C GLU A 189 20.55 1.43 -5.81
N SER A 190 19.94 2.60 -5.68
CA SER A 190 19.15 2.97 -4.48
C SER A 190 17.71 2.44 -4.51
N GLY A 191 17.31 1.75 -5.56
CA GLY A 191 15.96 1.21 -5.74
C GLY A 191 15.69 -0.04 -4.92
N ILE A 192 14.54 -0.63 -5.15
CA ILE A 192 14.04 -1.82 -4.45
C ILE A 192 14.29 -3.04 -5.32
N HIS A 193 15.07 -3.98 -4.81
CA HIS A 193 15.32 -5.25 -5.47
C HIS A 193 14.06 -6.11 -5.50
N ILE A 194 13.68 -6.55 -6.70
CA ILE A 194 12.56 -7.47 -6.93
C ILE A 194 13.10 -8.89 -7.16
N ILE A 195 14.17 -9.00 -7.97
CA ILE A 195 14.90 -10.24 -8.27
C ILE A 195 16.39 -9.96 -8.26
#